data_fc5c488d90b643c3c028b901896fecc0
#
_entry.id   fc5c488d90b643c3c028b901896fecc0
#
_cell.length_a   1.000
_cell.length_b   1.000
_cell.length_c   1.000
_cell.angle_alpha   90.00
_cell.angle_beta   90.00
_cell.angle_gamma   90.00
#
_symmetry.space_group_name_H-M   'P 1'
#
loop_
_entity.id
_entity.type
_entity.pdbx_description
1 polymer ?
#
loop_
_entity_poly.entity_id
_entity_poly.type
_entity_poly.pdbx_seq_one_letter_code
_entity_poly.pdbx_strand_id
1 'polypeptide(L)'
;MQTKYIFVTGGVLSSLGKGIAAASIATLLKSAGLKVSILKCDPYINVDPGTMSPLEHGEVFVTDDGAETDLDLGHYERFLGENLSQLNNFTTGRVYSSVIEKERRGDYLGKTIQVIPHITGEIISRIKDAGEGKDILIVEIGGTVGDIEGLPFLESIRMLGGELGHDNAMFVHLTLVPYIKAAGELKTKPTQHSVGELRRIGIIPDMLICRSEQSLGRELKDKLAASCGVAKNCVIESCDQPSIYQVPLSFEAQGILDAISGKLGLGELRADMSEWNELVKRVVAPAHEITIAFVGKYTDLKESYKSLTEALIHAGAATDTRVNLKWVDSEKLEPSTAESMLKDCAGILVAGGFGLRGVSGMMEAAKYARTTNTPYLGICLGMQIALIEFARSVLGIKDASSAEFDKSCSEPVIYLIDSFIDASGAKQIRTHISPLGGTMRLGGYECHCAPGSLLSKCYGGANLIKERHRHRYEANPLYRERLENAGMKISGESDGLIEAAEIPEHKFFLGVQFHPEFTSRLKEPNPAILGFIKACCAR
;
A
#
# COMPACT_ATOMS: atom_id res chain seq x y z
N MET A 1 -24.19 17.53 -6.93
CA MET A 1 -24.90 16.60 -6.01
C MET A 1 -24.25 16.76 -4.65
N GLN A 2 -24.96 16.65 -3.54
CA GLN A 2 -24.34 16.61 -2.21
C GLN A 2 -23.61 15.30 -2.04
N THR A 3 -22.39 15.32 -1.50
CA THR A 3 -21.62 14.10 -1.23
C THR A 3 -22.38 13.17 -0.30
N LYS A 4 -22.46 11.88 -0.64
CA LYS A 4 -23.03 10.84 0.20
C LYS A 4 -21.92 10.02 0.84
N TYR A 5 -22.19 9.48 2.02
CA TYR A 5 -21.18 8.85 2.86
C TYR A 5 -21.51 7.40 3.14
N ILE A 6 -20.53 6.52 2.99
CA ILE A 6 -20.59 5.11 3.38
C ILE A 6 -19.56 4.89 4.49
N PHE A 7 -20.03 4.67 5.71
CA PHE A 7 -19.18 4.40 6.87
C PHE A 7 -18.98 2.90 7.02
N VAL A 8 -17.72 2.46 6.90
CA VAL A 8 -17.34 1.04 7.03
C VAL A 8 -16.72 0.83 8.40
N THR A 9 -17.35 0.00 9.20
CA THR A 9 -16.88 -0.41 10.52
C THR A 9 -16.64 -1.91 10.56
N GLY A 10 -15.86 -2.40 11.51
CA GLY A 10 -15.65 -3.84 11.66
C GLY A 10 -15.67 -4.28 13.13
N GLY A 11 -16.04 -5.51 13.35
CA GLY A 11 -16.09 -6.09 14.67
C GLY A 11 -15.57 -7.52 14.72
N VAL A 12 -15.53 -8.08 15.92
CA VAL A 12 -15.04 -9.42 16.25
C VAL A 12 -13.51 -9.51 16.34
N LEU A 13 -12.76 -9.15 15.28
CA LEU A 13 -11.30 -9.18 15.26
C LEU A 13 -10.72 -8.22 14.21
N SER A 14 -9.43 -7.92 14.32
CA SER A 14 -8.66 -7.18 13.32
C SER A 14 -8.42 -8.03 12.06
N SER A 15 -7.89 -7.41 10.99
CA SER A 15 -7.56 -8.09 9.72
C SER A 15 -8.72 -8.84 9.06
N LEU A 16 -9.97 -8.40 9.33
CA LEU A 16 -11.18 -9.00 8.78
C LEU A 16 -11.39 -8.68 7.28
N GLY A 17 -10.61 -7.73 6.75
CA GLY A 17 -10.66 -7.31 5.34
C GLY A 17 -11.53 -6.08 5.08
N LYS A 18 -11.66 -5.17 6.06
CA LYS A 18 -12.37 -3.87 5.88
C LYS A 18 -11.83 -3.08 4.69
N GLY A 19 -10.50 -2.93 4.58
CA GLY A 19 -9.86 -2.22 3.49
C GLY A 19 -10.22 -2.78 2.11
N ILE A 20 -10.17 -4.09 1.96
CA ILE A 20 -10.54 -4.76 0.71
C ILE A 20 -12.04 -4.62 0.42
N ALA A 21 -12.90 -4.70 1.43
CA ALA A 21 -14.34 -4.51 1.25
C ALA A 21 -14.66 -3.06 0.84
N ALA A 22 -14.07 -2.07 1.50
CA ALA A 22 -14.21 -0.65 1.16
C ALA A 22 -13.71 -0.37 -0.27
N ALA A 23 -12.52 -0.88 -0.62
CA ALA A 23 -11.94 -0.76 -1.95
C ALA A 23 -12.81 -1.43 -3.02
N SER A 24 -13.38 -2.61 -2.73
CA SER A 24 -14.27 -3.33 -3.65
C SER A 24 -15.56 -2.57 -3.93
N ILE A 25 -16.19 -2.01 -2.89
CA ILE A 25 -17.36 -1.14 -3.03
C ILE A 25 -17.02 0.09 -3.87
N ALA A 26 -15.87 0.73 -3.60
CA ALA A 26 -15.41 1.89 -4.34
C ALA A 26 -15.20 1.59 -5.82
N THR A 27 -14.57 0.44 -6.13
CA THR A 27 -14.36 -0.02 -7.52
C THR A 27 -15.68 -0.17 -8.26
N LEU A 28 -16.67 -0.80 -7.65
CA LEU A 28 -17.99 -1.00 -8.25
C LEU A 28 -18.72 0.32 -8.49
N LEU A 29 -18.73 1.21 -7.50
CA LEU A 29 -19.36 2.53 -7.61
C LEU A 29 -18.67 3.41 -8.67
N LYS A 30 -17.34 3.38 -8.72
CA LYS A 30 -16.57 4.09 -9.75
C LYS A 30 -16.83 3.51 -11.15
N SER A 31 -16.87 2.18 -11.28
CA SER A 31 -17.21 1.51 -12.54
C SER A 31 -18.64 1.76 -12.99
N ALA A 32 -19.53 2.17 -12.08
CA ALA A 32 -20.87 2.67 -12.39
C ALA A 32 -20.90 4.18 -12.72
N GLY A 33 -19.75 4.85 -12.84
CA GLY A 33 -19.63 6.24 -13.30
C GLY A 33 -19.67 7.30 -12.21
N LEU A 34 -19.61 6.93 -10.92
CA LEU A 34 -19.58 7.88 -9.80
C LEU A 34 -18.16 8.35 -9.47
N LYS A 35 -18.05 9.58 -8.97
CA LYS A 35 -16.82 10.12 -8.39
C LYS A 35 -16.69 9.64 -6.95
N VAL A 36 -15.82 8.67 -6.72
CA VAL A 36 -15.66 8.00 -5.43
C VAL A 36 -14.28 8.30 -4.84
N SER A 37 -14.21 8.46 -3.51
CA SER A 37 -12.95 8.45 -2.76
C SER A 37 -13.09 7.58 -1.51
N ILE A 38 -11.96 7.21 -0.91
CA ILE A 38 -11.91 6.44 0.32
C ILE A 38 -11.05 7.19 1.33
N LEU A 39 -11.49 7.21 2.58
CA LEU A 39 -10.78 7.79 3.72
C LEU A 39 -10.55 6.71 4.78
N LYS A 40 -9.32 6.57 5.23
CA LYS A 40 -8.93 5.72 6.36
C LYS A 40 -8.80 6.53 7.63
N CYS A 41 -9.46 6.09 8.69
CA CYS A 41 -9.36 6.64 10.05
C CYS A 41 -8.68 5.60 10.95
N ASP A 42 -7.44 5.86 11.37
CA ASP A 42 -6.65 4.93 12.19
C ASP A 42 -6.68 5.30 13.67
N PRO A 43 -7.08 4.38 14.58
CA PRO A 43 -7.31 4.69 15.98
C PRO A 43 -6.05 4.77 16.83
N TYR A 44 -4.85 4.49 16.29
CA TYR A 44 -3.62 4.58 17.07
C TYR A 44 -3.15 6.04 17.28
N ILE A 45 -2.31 6.25 18.33
CA ILE A 45 -1.84 7.58 18.77
C ILE A 45 -0.59 8.06 18.02
N ASN A 46 0.06 7.24 17.22
CA ASN A 46 1.13 7.71 16.36
C ASN A 46 0.60 8.79 15.41
N VAL A 47 1.38 9.85 15.20
CA VAL A 47 0.99 10.94 14.27
C VAL A 47 0.88 10.44 12.83
N ASP A 48 1.82 9.55 12.45
CA ASP A 48 1.84 8.79 11.21
C ASP A 48 2.55 7.44 11.43
N PRO A 49 2.46 6.48 10.50
CA PRO A 49 3.13 5.19 10.64
C PRO A 49 4.62 5.19 10.28
N GLY A 50 5.22 6.33 9.89
CA GLY A 50 6.58 6.40 9.35
C GLY A 50 7.69 5.89 10.27
N THR A 51 7.46 5.93 11.60
CA THR A 51 8.40 5.42 12.62
C THR A 51 8.02 4.04 13.16
N MET A 52 6.91 3.47 12.69
CA MET A 52 6.47 2.15 13.14
C MET A 52 7.34 1.04 12.55
N SER A 53 7.47 -0.05 13.28
CA SER A 53 8.15 -1.24 12.79
C SER A 53 7.33 -1.93 11.70
N PRO A 54 7.88 -2.23 10.52
CA PRO A 54 7.19 -3.03 9.51
C PRO A 54 6.79 -4.42 9.99
N LEU A 55 7.46 -4.95 11.04
CA LEU A 55 7.14 -6.24 11.65
C LEU A 55 5.87 -6.19 12.51
N GLU A 56 5.42 -5.01 12.95
CA GLU A 56 4.21 -4.84 13.75
C GLU A 56 3.02 -4.36 12.93
N HIS A 57 3.25 -3.45 11.99
CA HIS A 57 2.18 -2.78 11.22
C HIS A 57 2.14 -3.13 9.73
N GLY A 58 3.11 -3.92 9.24
CA GLY A 58 3.25 -4.17 7.83
C GLY A 58 3.92 -2.99 7.09
N GLU A 59 3.64 -2.86 5.81
CA GLU A 59 4.23 -1.84 4.94
C GLU A 59 3.72 -0.43 5.29
N VAL A 60 4.61 0.54 5.23
CA VAL A 60 4.24 1.97 5.20
C VAL A 60 4.10 2.39 3.75
N PHE A 61 2.88 2.73 3.34
CA PHE A 61 2.59 3.21 2.01
C PHE A 61 2.81 4.72 1.92
N VAL A 62 3.30 5.22 0.78
CA VAL A 62 3.58 6.64 0.58
C VAL A 62 2.76 7.17 -0.59
N THR A 63 2.06 8.30 -0.37
CA THR A 63 1.30 9.02 -1.40
C THR A 63 2.18 9.98 -2.20
N ASP A 64 1.67 10.53 -3.31
CA ASP A 64 2.42 11.48 -4.15
C ASP A 64 2.81 12.76 -3.40
N ASP A 65 1.97 13.21 -2.48
CA ASP A 65 2.21 14.40 -1.65
C ASP A 65 3.07 14.12 -0.39
N GLY A 66 3.66 12.92 -0.30
CA GLY A 66 4.63 12.55 0.72
C GLY A 66 4.04 12.12 2.06
N ALA A 67 2.74 11.84 2.15
CA ALA A 67 2.18 11.28 3.36
C ALA A 67 2.60 9.81 3.53
N GLU A 68 3.14 9.49 4.71
CA GLU A 68 3.32 8.11 5.16
C GLU A 68 1.99 7.62 5.76
N THR A 69 1.49 6.50 5.27
CA THR A 69 0.14 6.01 5.57
C THR A 69 0.13 4.51 5.82
N ASP A 70 -0.99 4.02 6.32
CA ASP A 70 -1.25 2.59 6.46
C ASP A 70 -1.27 1.89 5.08
N LEU A 71 -0.95 0.60 5.06
CA LEU A 71 -0.92 -0.25 3.86
C LEU A 71 -2.27 -0.31 3.11
N ASP A 72 -3.38 -0.04 3.79
CA ASP A 72 -4.72 -0.02 3.19
C ASP A 72 -4.85 1.04 2.09
N LEU A 73 -4.13 2.19 2.19
CA LEU A 73 -4.16 3.19 1.12
C LEU A 73 -3.60 2.63 -0.19
N GLY A 74 -2.61 1.75 -0.12
CA GLY A 74 -2.13 1.03 -1.29
C GLY A 74 -3.24 0.18 -1.93
N HIS A 75 -4.05 -0.52 -1.13
CA HIS A 75 -5.22 -1.24 -1.65
C HIS A 75 -6.23 -0.29 -2.29
N TYR A 76 -6.51 0.86 -1.67
CA TYR A 76 -7.47 1.82 -2.21
C TYR A 76 -7.01 2.35 -3.57
N GLU A 77 -5.75 2.77 -3.71
CA GLU A 77 -5.22 3.24 -4.99
C GLU A 77 -5.23 2.15 -6.08
N ARG A 78 -4.85 0.93 -5.73
CA ARG A 78 -4.86 -0.21 -6.68
C ARG A 78 -6.25 -0.55 -7.19
N PHE A 79 -7.26 -0.44 -6.33
CA PHE A 79 -8.65 -0.75 -6.66
C PHE A 79 -9.34 0.43 -7.37
N LEU A 80 -9.15 1.66 -6.90
CA LEU A 80 -9.69 2.85 -7.53
C LEU A 80 -9.01 3.20 -8.86
N GLY A 81 -7.73 2.84 -9.04
CA GLY A 81 -6.94 3.28 -10.18
C GLY A 81 -6.64 4.80 -10.16
N GLU A 82 -6.60 5.41 -8.97
CA GLU A 82 -6.31 6.84 -8.77
C GLU A 82 -5.33 7.03 -7.63
N ASN A 83 -4.53 8.11 -7.69
CA ASN A 83 -3.67 8.50 -6.59
C ASN A 83 -4.51 9.15 -5.48
N LEU A 84 -4.25 8.74 -4.25
CA LEU A 84 -4.77 9.36 -3.05
C LEU A 84 -3.75 10.37 -2.48
N SER A 85 -4.16 11.10 -1.45
CA SER A 85 -3.36 12.15 -0.82
C SER A 85 -3.43 12.05 0.71
N GLN A 86 -2.72 12.94 1.39
CA GLN A 86 -2.80 13.07 2.84
C GLN A 86 -4.22 13.33 3.39
N LEU A 87 -5.16 13.75 2.54
CA LEU A 87 -6.56 13.91 2.92
C LEU A 87 -7.27 12.57 3.12
N ASN A 88 -6.71 11.49 2.59
CA ASN A 88 -7.33 10.17 2.58
C ASN A 88 -6.93 9.27 3.76
N ASN A 89 -6.06 9.77 4.65
CA ASN A 89 -5.68 9.06 5.88
C ASN A 89 -5.38 10.04 7.01
N PHE A 90 -5.90 9.75 8.19
CA PHE A 90 -5.46 10.40 9.42
C PHE A 90 -5.61 9.49 10.65
N THR A 91 -4.76 9.74 11.64
CA THR A 91 -4.69 8.97 12.88
C THR A 91 -5.31 9.75 14.04
N THR A 92 -5.62 9.04 15.12
CA THR A 92 -5.97 9.68 16.40
C THR A 92 -4.89 10.68 16.83
N GLY A 93 -3.61 10.31 16.74
CA GLY A 93 -2.51 11.19 17.13
C GLY A 93 -2.50 12.50 16.35
N ARG A 94 -2.71 12.46 15.03
CA ARG A 94 -2.80 13.65 14.18
C ARG A 94 -3.98 14.55 14.53
N VAL A 95 -5.14 13.96 14.86
CA VAL A 95 -6.33 14.73 15.31
C VAL A 95 -6.07 15.42 16.64
N TYR A 96 -5.57 14.68 17.63
CA TYR A 96 -5.30 15.24 18.96
C TYR A 96 -4.21 16.32 18.90
N SER A 97 -3.12 16.11 18.15
CA SER A 97 -2.07 17.10 17.96
C SER A 97 -2.64 18.41 17.39
N SER A 98 -3.47 18.31 16.34
CA SER A 98 -4.13 19.48 15.73
C SER A 98 -5.00 20.25 16.73
N VAL A 99 -5.80 19.55 17.52
CA VAL A 99 -6.68 20.20 18.52
C VAL A 99 -5.87 20.82 19.65
N ILE A 100 -4.81 20.15 20.13
CA ILE A 100 -3.91 20.69 21.18
C ILE A 100 -3.16 21.91 20.66
N GLU A 101 -2.66 21.90 19.43
CA GLU A 101 -1.99 23.04 18.81
C GLU A 101 -2.93 24.25 18.67
N LYS A 102 -4.19 24.03 18.25
CA LYS A 102 -5.23 25.07 18.19
C LYS A 102 -5.51 25.65 19.57
N GLU A 103 -5.59 24.79 20.60
CA GLU A 103 -5.77 25.23 21.99
C GLU A 103 -4.60 26.11 22.44
N ARG A 104 -3.36 25.68 22.19
CA ARG A 104 -2.16 26.43 22.58
C ARG A 104 -2.02 27.77 21.86
N ARG A 105 -2.52 27.88 20.64
CA ARG A 105 -2.60 29.16 19.90
C ARG A 105 -3.73 30.08 20.39
N GLY A 106 -4.67 29.58 21.19
CA GLY A 106 -5.82 30.34 21.69
C GLY A 106 -7.03 30.38 20.74
N ASP A 107 -7.08 29.53 19.74
CA ASP A 107 -8.12 29.49 18.72
C ASP A 107 -9.52 29.22 19.32
N TYR A 108 -9.59 28.61 20.51
CA TYR A 108 -10.82 28.31 21.22
C TYR A 108 -11.26 29.38 22.23
N LEU A 109 -10.58 30.53 22.29
CA LEU A 109 -10.97 31.68 23.09
C LEU A 109 -11.24 31.35 24.58
N GLY A 110 -10.42 30.51 25.19
CA GLY A 110 -10.50 30.14 26.61
C GLY A 110 -11.58 29.12 26.97
N LYS A 111 -12.23 28.49 25.99
CA LYS A 111 -13.18 27.40 26.25
C LYS A 111 -12.48 26.16 26.81
N THR A 112 -13.19 25.39 27.61
CA THR A 112 -12.76 24.05 28.02
C THR A 112 -12.82 23.11 26.80
N ILE A 113 -11.69 22.48 26.46
CA ILE A 113 -11.58 21.56 25.33
C ILE A 113 -11.85 20.13 25.79
N GLN A 114 -12.77 19.45 25.09
CA GLN A 114 -13.24 18.09 25.43
C GLN A 114 -13.25 17.23 24.17
N VAL A 115 -13.35 15.91 24.34
CA VAL A 115 -13.46 14.98 23.20
C VAL A 115 -14.70 15.35 22.36
N ILE A 116 -15.84 15.55 22.99
CA ILE A 116 -17.04 16.11 22.37
C ILE A 116 -17.19 17.55 22.87
N PRO A 117 -17.29 18.58 22.02
CA PRO A 117 -17.40 18.51 20.56
C PRO A 117 -16.07 18.73 19.79
N HIS A 118 -14.90 18.89 20.46
CA HIS A 118 -13.71 19.43 19.81
C HIS A 118 -12.95 18.36 18.98
N ILE A 119 -12.65 17.19 19.57
CA ILE A 119 -12.02 16.07 18.84
C ILE A 119 -13.00 15.53 17.80
N THR A 120 -14.25 15.29 18.15
CA THR A 120 -15.27 14.82 17.20
C THR A 120 -15.51 15.82 16.08
N GLY A 121 -15.50 17.12 16.36
CA GLY A 121 -15.62 18.17 15.36
C GLY A 121 -14.44 18.22 14.40
N GLU A 122 -13.21 18.04 14.89
CA GLU A 122 -12.02 17.95 14.04
C GLU A 122 -12.09 16.72 13.11
N ILE A 123 -12.51 15.55 13.63
CA ILE A 123 -12.71 14.34 12.84
C ILE A 123 -13.77 14.58 11.74
N ILE A 124 -14.92 15.14 12.10
CA ILE A 124 -16.02 15.42 11.17
C ILE A 124 -15.57 16.41 10.07
N SER A 125 -14.81 17.47 10.44
CA SER A 125 -14.25 18.40 9.46
C SER A 125 -13.38 17.68 8.44
N ARG A 126 -12.44 16.86 8.88
CA ARG A 126 -11.55 16.09 7.99
C ARG A 126 -12.30 15.10 7.09
N ILE A 127 -13.36 14.48 7.59
CA ILE A 127 -14.23 13.62 6.78
C ILE A 127 -14.92 14.43 5.69
N LYS A 128 -15.45 15.62 6.01
CA LYS A 128 -16.09 16.50 5.03
C LYS A 128 -15.11 17.00 3.98
N ASP A 129 -13.91 17.40 4.41
CA ASP A 129 -12.84 17.87 3.50
C ASP A 129 -12.43 16.79 2.49
N ALA A 130 -12.29 15.54 2.94
CA ALA A 130 -11.99 14.39 2.07
C ALA A 130 -13.13 14.06 1.09
N GLY A 131 -14.36 14.45 1.42
CA GLY A 131 -15.55 14.24 0.56
C GLY A 131 -15.79 15.36 -0.44
N GLU A 132 -15.07 16.46 -0.37
CA GLU A 132 -15.33 17.61 -1.24
C GLU A 132 -15.17 17.24 -2.73
N GLY A 133 -16.18 17.61 -3.54
CA GLY A 133 -16.19 17.34 -4.99
C GLY A 133 -16.39 15.87 -5.39
N LYS A 134 -16.71 14.99 -4.44
CA LYS A 134 -17.04 13.58 -4.68
C LYS A 134 -18.55 13.35 -4.64
N ASP A 135 -19.02 12.36 -5.39
CA ASP A 135 -20.40 11.88 -5.29
C ASP A 135 -20.55 11.01 -4.04
N ILE A 136 -19.52 10.16 -3.77
CA ILE A 136 -19.48 9.27 -2.61
C ILE A 136 -18.11 9.32 -1.95
N LEU A 137 -18.11 9.44 -0.61
CA LEU A 137 -16.95 9.17 0.23
C LEU A 137 -17.19 7.89 1.05
N ILE A 138 -16.29 6.92 0.93
CA ILE A 138 -16.25 5.75 1.80
C ILE A 138 -15.29 6.06 2.93
N VAL A 139 -15.75 5.96 4.17
CA VAL A 139 -14.97 6.22 5.38
C VAL A 139 -14.76 4.91 6.12
N GLU A 140 -13.55 4.38 6.10
CA GLU A 140 -13.21 3.18 6.84
C GLU A 140 -12.68 3.53 8.23
N ILE A 141 -13.33 2.99 9.25
CA ILE A 141 -12.87 3.10 10.64
C ILE A 141 -11.96 1.91 10.96
N GLY A 142 -10.70 2.21 11.27
CA GLY A 142 -9.72 1.24 11.74
C GLY A 142 -10.08 0.64 13.10
N GLY A 143 -9.39 -0.45 13.46
CA GLY A 143 -9.64 -1.15 14.73
C GLY A 143 -10.95 -1.97 14.73
N THR A 144 -11.38 -2.34 15.92
CA THR A 144 -12.53 -3.20 16.18
C THR A 144 -13.59 -2.44 16.97
N VAL A 145 -14.85 -2.56 16.58
CA VAL A 145 -15.96 -1.97 17.37
C VAL A 145 -15.99 -2.60 18.75
N GLY A 146 -15.92 -1.76 19.78
CA GLY A 146 -15.79 -2.14 21.18
C GLY A 146 -14.44 -1.74 21.79
N ASP A 147 -13.42 -1.46 20.98
CA ASP A 147 -12.13 -0.96 21.45
C ASP A 147 -12.23 0.52 21.83
N ILE A 148 -11.54 0.88 22.92
CA ILE A 148 -11.55 2.26 23.48
C ILE A 148 -11.00 3.26 22.47
N GLU A 149 -9.96 2.88 21.75
CA GLU A 149 -9.24 3.73 20.79
C GLU A 149 -10.14 4.19 19.64
N GLY A 150 -11.12 3.38 19.24
CA GLY A 150 -12.05 3.67 18.14
C GLY A 150 -13.22 4.58 18.53
N LEU A 151 -13.50 4.77 19.83
CA LEU A 151 -14.71 5.47 20.26
C LEU A 151 -14.86 6.89 19.73
N PRO A 152 -13.83 7.77 19.67
CA PRO A 152 -13.97 9.10 19.12
C PRO A 152 -14.39 9.10 17.63
N PHE A 153 -13.88 8.14 16.85
CA PHE A 153 -14.27 7.98 15.45
C PHE A 153 -15.71 7.50 15.31
N LEU A 154 -16.09 6.47 16.07
CA LEU A 154 -17.45 5.92 16.04
C LEU A 154 -18.48 6.97 16.47
N GLU A 155 -18.19 7.75 17.51
CA GLU A 155 -19.04 8.87 17.92
C GLU A 155 -19.14 9.95 16.83
N SER A 156 -18.02 10.27 16.16
CA SER A 156 -17.99 11.26 15.07
C SER A 156 -18.85 10.83 13.89
N ILE A 157 -18.75 9.56 13.43
CA ILE A 157 -19.58 9.10 12.31
C ILE A 157 -21.05 8.96 12.71
N ARG A 158 -21.35 8.64 13.99
CA ARG A 158 -22.72 8.64 14.51
C ARG A 158 -23.32 10.05 14.44
N MET A 159 -22.57 11.05 14.92
CA MET A 159 -23.00 12.47 14.89
C MET A 159 -23.18 12.96 13.45
N LEU A 160 -22.20 12.68 12.59
CA LEU A 160 -22.24 13.09 11.16
C LEU A 160 -23.39 12.39 10.43
N GLY A 161 -23.62 11.10 10.66
CA GLY A 161 -24.76 10.37 10.08
C GLY A 161 -26.11 10.98 10.47
N GLY A 162 -26.25 11.43 11.72
CA GLY A 162 -27.43 12.15 12.19
C GLY A 162 -27.60 13.52 11.53
N GLU A 163 -26.50 14.27 11.31
CA GLU A 163 -26.50 15.54 10.59
C GLU A 163 -26.88 15.40 9.11
N LEU A 164 -26.31 14.39 8.43
CA LEU A 164 -26.51 14.16 7.00
C LEU A 164 -27.92 13.64 6.68
N GLY A 165 -28.56 12.96 7.61
CA GLY A 165 -29.85 12.31 7.44
C GLY A 165 -29.75 10.96 6.73
N HIS A 166 -30.85 10.22 6.78
CA HIS A 166 -30.96 8.80 6.43
C HIS A 166 -30.55 8.50 4.97
N ASP A 167 -30.83 9.41 4.04
CA ASP A 167 -30.61 9.18 2.60
C ASP A 167 -29.21 9.58 2.11
N ASN A 168 -28.39 10.16 3.00
CA ASN A 168 -27.04 10.64 2.67
C ASN A 168 -25.93 9.91 3.44
N ALA A 169 -26.31 9.00 4.35
CA ALA A 169 -25.39 8.21 5.15
C ALA A 169 -25.79 6.75 5.17
N MET A 170 -24.84 5.86 4.96
CA MET A 170 -25.00 4.42 5.02
C MET A 170 -23.95 3.80 5.94
N PHE A 171 -24.36 2.93 6.85
CA PHE A 171 -23.47 2.21 7.76
C PHE A 171 -23.31 0.76 7.32
N VAL A 172 -22.11 0.40 6.91
CA VAL A 172 -21.73 -0.97 6.53
C VAL A 172 -20.90 -1.56 7.64
N HIS A 173 -21.29 -2.70 8.16
CA HIS A 173 -20.59 -3.37 9.25
C HIS A 173 -20.02 -4.72 8.82
N LEU A 174 -18.69 -4.85 8.87
CA LEU A 174 -17.98 -6.07 8.56
C LEU A 174 -17.88 -6.96 9.79
N THR A 175 -18.26 -8.23 9.66
CA THR A 175 -18.27 -9.19 10.77
C THR A 175 -17.74 -10.55 10.36
N LEU A 176 -17.47 -11.41 11.35
CA LEU A 176 -17.04 -12.79 11.14
C LEU A 176 -18.18 -13.78 11.42
N VAL A 177 -18.36 -14.72 10.52
CA VAL A 177 -19.18 -15.92 10.69
C VAL A 177 -18.24 -17.14 10.65
N PRO A 178 -17.63 -17.51 11.78
CA PRO A 178 -16.63 -18.57 11.80
C PRO A 178 -17.26 -19.95 11.59
N TYR A 179 -16.53 -20.81 10.87
CA TYR A 179 -16.84 -22.23 10.81
C TYR A 179 -16.16 -22.96 11.97
N ILE A 180 -16.95 -23.61 12.82
CA ILE A 180 -16.43 -24.38 13.96
C ILE A 180 -16.26 -25.84 13.52
N LYS A 181 -15.04 -26.23 13.20
CA LYS A 181 -14.73 -27.59 12.68
C LYS A 181 -15.27 -28.71 13.59
N ALA A 182 -15.16 -28.57 14.91
CA ALA A 182 -15.65 -29.56 15.86
C ALA A 182 -17.18 -29.70 15.86
N ALA A 183 -17.91 -28.65 15.50
CA ALA A 183 -19.38 -28.66 15.44
C ALA A 183 -19.90 -28.88 13.99
N GLY A 184 -19.03 -28.78 12.99
CA GLY A 184 -19.41 -28.91 11.58
C GLY A 184 -20.35 -27.82 11.07
N GLU A 185 -20.35 -26.62 11.69
CA GLU A 185 -21.30 -25.58 11.35
C GLU A 185 -20.74 -24.15 11.45
N LEU A 186 -21.36 -23.24 10.73
CA LEU A 186 -21.13 -21.79 10.79
C LEU A 186 -21.89 -21.18 12.00
N LYS A 187 -21.21 -20.29 12.74
CA LYS A 187 -21.77 -19.65 13.94
C LYS A 187 -22.08 -18.17 13.72
N THR A 188 -23.34 -17.80 13.86
CA THR A 188 -23.83 -16.41 13.69
C THR A 188 -23.71 -15.54 14.96
N LYS A 189 -23.45 -16.12 16.12
CA LYS A 189 -23.38 -15.38 17.40
C LYS A 189 -22.30 -14.28 17.41
N PRO A 190 -21.07 -14.47 16.92
CA PRO A 190 -20.07 -13.39 16.88
C PRO A 190 -20.59 -12.15 16.13
N THR A 191 -21.22 -12.33 14.97
CA THR A 191 -21.87 -11.26 14.21
C THR A 191 -22.95 -10.55 15.01
N GLN A 192 -23.85 -11.29 15.67
CA GLN A 192 -24.93 -10.71 16.49
C GLN A 192 -24.37 -9.88 17.66
N HIS A 193 -23.29 -10.35 18.32
CA HIS A 193 -22.63 -9.62 19.41
C HIS A 193 -21.97 -8.35 18.89
N SER A 194 -21.24 -8.42 17.76
CA SER A 194 -20.59 -7.27 17.17
C SER A 194 -21.59 -6.17 16.76
N VAL A 195 -22.70 -6.55 16.16
CA VAL A 195 -23.80 -5.61 15.87
C VAL A 195 -24.41 -5.05 17.16
N GLY A 196 -24.50 -5.86 18.23
CA GLY A 196 -24.93 -5.41 19.55
C GLY A 196 -24.04 -4.31 20.12
N GLU A 197 -22.70 -4.46 20.02
CA GLU A 197 -21.75 -3.43 20.46
C GLU A 197 -21.89 -2.15 19.63
N LEU A 198 -22.00 -2.25 18.30
CA LEU A 198 -22.21 -1.09 17.44
C LEU A 198 -23.50 -0.33 17.81
N ARG A 199 -24.58 -1.04 18.12
CA ARG A 199 -25.86 -0.46 18.57
C ARG A 199 -25.77 0.22 19.93
N ARG A 200 -24.91 -0.25 20.83
CA ARG A 200 -24.68 0.41 22.14
C ARG A 200 -24.09 1.81 21.96
N ILE A 201 -23.32 2.02 20.90
CA ILE A 201 -22.79 3.34 20.52
C ILE A 201 -23.85 4.21 19.83
N GLY A 202 -24.99 3.62 19.45
CA GLY A 202 -26.08 4.32 18.76
C GLY A 202 -26.01 4.24 17.24
N ILE A 203 -25.22 3.34 16.68
CA ILE A 203 -25.12 3.10 15.23
C ILE A 203 -25.89 1.82 14.88
N ILE A 204 -26.81 1.92 13.94
CA ILE A 204 -27.54 0.78 13.38
C ILE A 204 -26.99 0.51 11.99
N PRO A 205 -26.44 -0.69 11.71
CA PRO A 205 -25.94 -0.99 10.38
C PRO A 205 -27.08 -1.11 9.37
N ASP A 206 -26.88 -0.54 8.19
CA ASP A 206 -27.76 -0.69 7.02
C ASP A 206 -27.42 -1.96 6.23
N MET A 207 -26.14 -2.36 6.27
CA MET A 207 -25.62 -3.53 5.55
C MET A 207 -24.63 -4.30 6.42
N LEU A 208 -24.65 -5.62 6.30
CA LEU A 208 -23.64 -6.52 6.86
C LEU A 208 -22.80 -7.12 5.73
N ILE A 209 -21.48 -7.09 5.90
CA ILE A 209 -20.55 -7.91 5.09
C ILE A 209 -20.03 -9.01 6.02
N CYS A 210 -20.37 -10.24 5.72
CA CYS A 210 -20.10 -11.38 6.58
C CYS A 210 -18.91 -12.18 6.04
N ARG A 211 -17.75 -12.01 6.68
CA ARG A 211 -16.56 -12.80 6.38
C ARG A 211 -16.76 -14.24 6.83
N SER A 212 -16.46 -15.20 5.97
CA SER A 212 -16.56 -16.63 6.29
C SER A 212 -15.65 -17.46 5.39
N GLU A 213 -15.23 -18.64 5.85
CA GLU A 213 -14.45 -19.60 5.06
C GLU A 213 -15.32 -20.30 4.00
N GLN A 214 -16.63 -20.36 4.22
CA GLN A 214 -17.60 -21.08 3.37
C GLN A 214 -18.82 -20.21 3.09
N SER A 215 -19.57 -20.53 2.02
CA SER A 215 -20.82 -19.84 1.74
C SER A 215 -21.83 -20.00 2.88
N LEU A 216 -22.50 -18.88 3.21
CA LEU A 216 -23.48 -18.83 4.29
C LEU A 216 -24.79 -19.55 3.95
N GLY A 217 -25.11 -19.64 2.67
CA GLY A 217 -26.43 -20.11 2.24
C GLY A 217 -27.58 -19.16 2.65
N ARG A 218 -28.73 -19.34 2.02
CA ARG A 218 -29.87 -18.43 2.18
C ARG A 218 -30.42 -18.40 3.61
N GLU A 219 -30.55 -19.57 4.25
CA GLU A 219 -31.12 -19.68 5.59
C GLU A 219 -30.33 -18.89 6.66
N LEU A 220 -28.98 -18.98 6.61
CA LEU A 220 -28.12 -18.23 7.53
C LEU A 220 -28.16 -16.73 7.24
N LYS A 221 -28.19 -16.31 5.97
CA LYS A 221 -28.37 -14.90 5.59
C LYS A 221 -29.70 -14.34 6.12
N ASP A 222 -30.80 -15.07 5.97
CA ASP A 222 -32.12 -14.69 6.50
C ASP A 222 -32.13 -14.59 8.02
N LYS A 223 -31.46 -15.52 8.71
CA LYS A 223 -31.28 -15.50 10.16
C LYS A 223 -30.48 -14.28 10.62
N LEU A 224 -29.37 -13.95 9.93
CA LEU A 224 -28.56 -12.78 10.23
C LEU A 224 -29.34 -11.49 9.98
N ALA A 225 -30.07 -11.40 8.86
CA ALA A 225 -30.92 -10.26 8.55
C ALA A 225 -31.93 -9.99 9.67
N ALA A 226 -32.67 -11.02 10.09
CA ALA A 226 -33.67 -10.92 11.15
C ALA A 226 -33.05 -10.56 12.51
N SER A 227 -31.95 -11.22 12.91
CA SER A 227 -31.35 -11.01 14.23
C SER A 227 -30.58 -9.69 14.33
N CYS A 228 -30.04 -9.20 13.23
CA CYS A 228 -29.31 -7.94 13.16
C CYS A 228 -30.15 -6.77 12.63
N GLY A 229 -31.43 -6.98 12.27
CA GLY A 229 -32.36 -5.93 11.85
C GLY A 229 -31.92 -5.21 10.59
N VAL A 230 -31.32 -5.92 9.64
CA VAL A 230 -30.97 -5.42 8.30
C VAL A 230 -31.87 -6.07 7.26
N ALA A 231 -32.02 -5.42 6.11
CA ALA A 231 -32.76 -6.02 5.00
C ALA A 231 -32.06 -7.29 4.48
N LYS A 232 -32.82 -8.26 3.97
CA LYS A 232 -32.26 -9.56 3.51
C LYS A 232 -31.24 -9.40 2.39
N ASN A 233 -31.47 -8.48 1.46
CA ASN A 233 -30.55 -8.13 0.38
C ASN A 233 -29.33 -7.30 0.83
N CYS A 234 -29.28 -6.89 2.11
CA CYS A 234 -28.16 -6.18 2.71
C CYS A 234 -27.26 -7.10 3.56
N VAL A 235 -27.41 -8.42 3.45
CA VAL A 235 -26.48 -9.40 4.04
C VAL A 235 -25.63 -9.98 2.92
N ILE A 236 -24.42 -9.43 2.77
CA ILE A 236 -23.45 -9.80 1.75
C ILE A 236 -22.43 -10.78 2.37
N GLU A 237 -22.16 -11.89 1.73
CA GLU A 237 -21.09 -12.79 2.13
C GLU A 237 -19.76 -12.39 1.49
N SER A 238 -18.68 -12.49 2.26
CA SER A 238 -17.31 -12.29 1.81
C SER A 238 -16.51 -13.55 2.13
N CYS A 239 -16.62 -14.55 1.26
CA CYS A 239 -15.83 -15.78 1.37
C CYS A 239 -14.39 -15.56 0.95
N ASP A 240 -13.51 -16.47 1.42
CA ASP A 240 -12.12 -16.52 0.97
C ASP A 240 -12.07 -16.69 -0.55
N GLN A 241 -11.29 -15.86 -1.20
CA GLN A 241 -11.08 -15.86 -2.64
C GLN A 241 -9.62 -16.19 -2.98
N PRO A 242 -9.34 -16.85 -4.10
CA PRO A 242 -7.97 -17.06 -4.58
C PRO A 242 -7.18 -15.76 -4.77
N SER A 243 -7.86 -14.66 -5.04
CA SER A 243 -7.29 -13.33 -5.18
C SER A 243 -8.22 -12.26 -4.61
N ILE A 244 -7.65 -11.24 -3.97
CA ILE A 244 -8.40 -10.06 -3.49
C ILE A 244 -9.16 -9.35 -4.62
N TYR A 245 -8.65 -9.42 -5.84
CA TYR A 245 -9.26 -8.82 -7.05
C TYR A 245 -10.55 -9.51 -7.49
N GLN A 246 -10.90 -10.68 -6.94
CA GLN A 246 -12.19 -11.33 -7.17
C GLN A 246 -13.31 -10.78 -6.27
N VAL A 247 -12.97 -10.10 -5.17
CA VAL A 247 -13.96 -9.61 -4.19
C VAL A 247 -14.97 -8.65 -4.82
N PRO A 248 -14.59 -7.66 -5.66
CA PRO A 248 -15.58 -6.79 -6.33
C PRO A 248 -16.58 -7.58 -7.18
N LEU A 249 -16.12 -8.58 -7.94
CA LEU A 249 -16.98 -9.43 -8.78
C LEU A 249 -17.95 -10.26 -7.93
N SER A 250 -17.49 -10.77 -6.78
CA SER A 250 -18.34 -11.49 -5.83
C SER A 250 -19.41 -10.59 -5.21
N PHE A 251 -19.08 -9.34 -4.90
CA PHE A 251 -20.03 -8.37 -4.34
C PHE A 251 -21.07 -7.93 -5.40
N GLU A 252 -20.63 -7.69 -6.64
CA GLU A 252 -21.50 -7.37 -7.76
C GLU A 252 -22.54 -8.47 -7.98
N ALA A 253 -22.10 -9.73 -8.05
CA ALA A 253 -22.97 -10.89 -8.24
C ALA A 253 -24.02 -11.06 -7.13
N GLN A 254 -23.81 -10.48 -5.95
CA GLN A 254 -24.76 -10.50 -4.83
C GLN A 254 -25.69 -9.26 -4.80
N GLY A 255 -25.58 -8.34 -5.76
CA GLY A 255 -26.44 -7.16 -5.88
C GLY A 255 -26.13 -6.04 -4.88
N ILE A 256 -24.86 -5.90 -4.48
CA ILE A 256 -24.45 -4.86 -3.51
C ILE A 256 -24.75 -3.44 -4.03
N LEU A 257 -24.63 -3.19 -5.35
CA LEU A 257 -24.94 -1.90 -5.95
C LEU A 257 -26.42 -1.53 -5.82
N ASP A 258 -27.33 -2.50 -5.99
CA ASP A 258 -28.77 -2.28 -5.82
C ASP A 258 -29.10 -1.91 -4.36
N ALA A 259 -28.46 -2.59 -3.39
CA ALA A 259 -28.65 -2.30 -1.97
C ALA A 259 -28.12 -0.89 -1.60
N ILE A 260 -26.94 -0.50 -2.08
CA ILE A 260 -26.36 0.83 -1.86
C ILE A 260 -27.22 1.90 -2.55
N SER A 261 -27.59 1.67 -3.80
CA SER A 261 -28.42 2.60 -4.58
C SER A 261 -29.77 2.85 -3.94
N GLY A 262 -30.45 1.75 -3.50
CA GLY A 262 -31.73 1.85 -2.80
C GLY A 262 -31.64 2.64 -1.50
N LYS A 263 -30.56 2.46 -0.72
CA LYS A 263 -30.34 3.17 0.55
C LYS A 263 -30.02 4.66 0.33
N LEU A 264 -29.15 4.97 -0.64
CA LEU A 264 -28.64 6.31 -0.86
C LEU A 264 -29.41 7.09 -1.95
N GLY A 265 -30.45 6.50 -2.56
CA GLY A 265 -31.25 7.17 -3.58
C GLY A 265 -30.47 7.55 -4.84
N LEU A 266 -29.58 6.67 -5.31
CA LEU A 266 -28.67 6.95 -6.44
C LEU A 266 -29.25 6.61 -7.82
N GLY A 267 -30.48 6.04 -7.88
CA GLY A 267 -31.05 5.52 -9.11
C GLY A 267 -30.45 4.16 -9.51
N GLU A 268 -30.68 3.75 -10.74
CA GLU A 268 -30.13 2.47 -11.22
C GLU A 268 -28.62 2.61 -11.49
N LEU A 269 -27.83 1.78 -10.83
CA LEU A 269 -26.37 1.72 -11.01
C LEU A 269 -25.99 0.44 -11.75
N ARG A 270 -25.15 0.56 -12.77
CA ARG A 270 -24.59 -0.58 -13.50
C ARG A 270 -23.07 -0.38 -13.63
N ALA A 271 -22.31 -1.28 -13.03
CA ALA A 271 -20.85 -1.28 -13.16
C ALA A 271 -20.43 -2.01 -14.44
N ASP A 272 -19.52 -1.43 -15.20
CA ASP A 272 -18.82 -2.17 -16.26
C ASP A 272 -17.55 -2.78 -15.67
N MET A 273 -17.61 -4.07 -15.35
CA MET A 273 -16.51 -4.86 -14.79
C MET A 273 -15.86 -5.79 -15.82
N SER A 274 -16.11 -5.60 -17.11
CA SER A 274 -15.61 -6.49 -18.17
C SER A 274 -14.09 -6.56 -18.22
N GLU A 275 -13.39 -5.41 -18.26
CA GLU A 275 -11.93 -5.34 -18.24
C GLU A 275 -11.34 -5.90 -16.94
N TRP A 276 -11.94 -5.55 -15.81
CA TRP A 276 -11.52 -6.07 -14.50
C TRP A 276 -11.61 -7.60 -14.45
N ASN A 277 -12.70 -8.16 -14.95
CA ASN A 277 -12.91 -9.59 -14.98
C ASN A 277 -11.88 -10.33 -15.86
N GLU A 278 -11.51 -9.77 -17.02
CA GLU A 278 -10.48 -10.36 -17.87
C GLU A 278 -9.09 -10.36 -17.20
N LEU A 279 -8.74 -9.28 -16.49
CA LEU A 279 -7.50 -9.22 -15.72
C LEU A 279 -7.51 -10.22 -14.54
N VAL A 280 -8.62 -10.32 -13.83
CA VAL A 280 -8.79 -11.27 -12.73
C VAL A 280 -8.65 -12.72 -13.21
N LYS A 281 -9.16 -13.07 -14.38
CA LYS A 281 -8.94 -14.40 -14.97
C LYS A 281 -7.46 -14.73 -15.13
N ARG A 282 -6.66 -13.76 -15.63
CA ARG A 282 -5.20 -13.93 -15.79
C ARG A 282 -4.45 -13.99 -14.45
N VAL A 283 -4.96 -13.33 -13.41
CA VAL A 283 -4.41 -13.45 -12.05
C VAL A 283 -4.64 -14.85 -11.50
N VAL A 284 -5.85 -15.39 -11.68
CA VAL A 284 -6.27 -16.66 -11.06
C VAL A 284 -5.74 -17.87 -11.82
N ALA A 285 -5.83 -17.84 -13.15
CA ALA A 285 -5.47 -18.94 -14.03
C ALA A 285 -4.60 -18.48 -15.21
N PRO A 286 -3.38 -18.00 -14.96
CA PRO A 286 -2.47 -17.59 -16.02
C PRO A 286 -1.94 -18.79 -16.81
N ALA A 287 -1.57 -18.54 -18.09
CA ALA A 287 -1.07 -19.59 -18.99
C ALA A 287 0.35 -20.05 -18.69
N HIS A 288 1.16 -19.19 -18.06
CA HIS A 288 2.57 -19.45 -17.79
C HIS A 288 2.90 -19.29 -16.32
N GLU A 289 4.06 -19.76 -15.90
CA GLU A 289 4.60 -19.51 -14.57
C GLU A 289 6.13 -19.35 -14.58
N ILE A 290 6.60 -18.48 -13.70
CA ILE A 290 8.03 -18.29 -13.42
C ILE A 290 8.24 -18.22 -11.91
N THR A 291 9.48 -18.52 -11.49
CA THR A 291 9.91 -18.32 -10.10
C THR A 291 10.96 -17.22 -10.07
N ILE A 292 10.79 -16.22 -9.22
CA ILE A 292 11.81 -15.20 -8.93
C ILE A 292 12.29 -15.32 -7.49
N ALA A 293 13.57 -15.04 -7.25
CA ALA A 293 14.11 -14.88 -5.91
C ALA A 293 13.73 -13.51 -5.38
N PHE A 294 12.95 -13.49 -4.31
CA PHE A 294 12.62 -12.27 -3.57
C PHE A 294 13.56 -12.15 -2.37
N VAL A 295 14.60 -11.33 -2.49
CA VAL A 295 15.65 -11.17 -1.48
C VAL A 295 15.33 -9.97 -0.60
N GLY A 296 15.13 -10.19 0.69
CA GLY A 296 14.70 -9.14 1.62
C GLY A 296 15.13 -9.40 3.06
N LYS A 297 14.89 -8.39 3.92
CA LYS A 297 15.19 -8.41 5.36
C LYS A 297 14.00 -8.83 6.24
N TYR A 298 12.77 -8.69 5.72
CA TYR A 298 11.52 -8.87 6.48
C TYR A 298 10.70 -10.03 5.91
N THR A 299 11.39 -11.11 5.49
CA THR A 299 10.74 -12.24 4.80
C THR A 299 9.81 -13.06 5.68
N ASP A 300 9.93 -12.96 7.01
CA ASP A 300 9.06 -13.62 7.98
C ASP A 300 7.66 -12.98 8.04
N LEU A 301 7.54 -11.67 7.73
CA LEU A 301 6.27 -10.96 7.63
C LEU A 301 6.07 -10.43 6.20
N LYS A 302 5.36 -11.21 5.38
CA LYS A 302 5.12 -10.90 3.97
C LYS A 302 4.37 -9.58 3.74
N GLU A 303 3.57 -9.13 4.70
CA GLU A 303 2.85 -7.85 4.65
C GLU A 303 3.79 -6.63 4.68
N SER A 304 5.04 -6.79 5.12
CA SER A 304 6.07 -5.74 5.01
C SER A 304 6.43 -5.37 3.57
N TYR A 305 6.08 -6.22 2.60
CA TYR A 305 6.33 -6.03 1.17
C TYR A 305 5.04 -6.13 0.35
N LYS A 306 3.92 -5.69 0.93
CA LYS A 306 2.59 -5.90 0.34
C LYS A 306 2.48 -5.25 -1.05
N SER A 307 2.84 -3.99 -1.21
CA SER A 307 2.77 -3.30 -2.50
C SER A 307 3.67 -3.96 -3.54
N LEU A 308 4.85 -4.45 -3.14
CA LEU A 308 5.77 -5.09 -4.06
C LEU A 308 5.24 -6.46 -4.53
N THR A 309 4.64 -7.24 -3.64
CA THR A 309 4.00 -8.51 -4.03
C THR A 309 2.80 -8.29 -4.93
N GLU A 310 1.98 -7.28 -4.66
CA GLU A 310 0.86 -6.90 -5.55
C GLU A 310 1.36 -6.41 -6.92
N ALA A 311 2.42 -5.60 -6.96
CA ALA A 311 2.99 -5.12 -8.22
C ALA A 311 3.52 -6.26 -9.10
N LEU A 312 4.06 -7.31 -8.49
CA LEU A 312 4.48 -8.53 -9.22
C LEU A 312 3.27 -9.31 -9.76
N ILE A 313 2.15 -9.35 -9.03
CA ILE A 313 0.88 -9.92 -9.50
C ILE A 313 0.35 -9.11 -10.69
N HIS A 314 0.40 -7.78 -10.64
CA HIS A 314 -0.04 -6.91 -11.74
C HIS A 314 0.78 -7.16 -13.01
N ALA A 315 2.11 -7.18 -12.88
CA ALA A 315 3.00 -7.48 -14.01
C ALA A 315 2.78 -8.90 -14.55
N GLY A 316 2.52 -9.86 -13.64
CA GLY A 316 2.15 -11.23 -13.98
C GLY A 316 0.84 -11.29 -14.78
N ALA A 317 -0.21 -10.57 -14.35
CA ALA A 317 -1.47 -10.51 -15.09
C ALA A 317 -1.30 -9.90 -16.50
N ALA A 318 -0.46 -8.87 -16.63
CA ALA A 318 -0.18 -8.23 -17.92
C ALA A 318 0.62 -9.14 -18.88
N THR A 319 1.39 -10.10 -18.36
CA THR A 319 2.18 -11.07 -19.14
C THR A 319 1.57 -12.47 -19.17
N ASP A 320 0.34 -12.62 -18.66
CA ASP A 320 -0.34 -13.93 -18.52
C ASP A 320 0.53 -14.99 -17.82
N THR A 321 1.24 -14.56 -16.75
CA THR A 321 2.26 -15.34 -16.07
C THR A 321 2.06 -15.33 -14.56
N ARG A 322 2.01 -16.49 -13.91
CA ARG A 322 2.10 -16.61 -12.45
C ARG A 322 3.53 -16.36 -12.00
N VAL A 323 3.72 -15.37 -11.15
CA VAL A 323 5.01 -15.05 -10.54
C VAL A 323 5.07 -15.74 -9.17
N ASN A 324 5.76 -16.87 -9.11
CA ASN A 324 6.01 -17.57 -7.86
C ASN A 324 7.19 -16.91 -7.14
N LEU A 325 7.02 -16.61 -5.84
CA LEU A 325 8.05 -15.95 -5.04
C LEU A 325 8.81 -16.97 -4.20
N LYS A 326 10.10 -17.14 -4.50
CA LYS A 326 11.04 -17.81 -3.61
C LYS A 326 11.59 -16.79 -2.63
N TRP A 327 11.04 -16.75 -1.43
CA TRP A 327 11.49 -15.87 -0.37
C TRP A 327 12.88 -16.24 0.10
N VAL A 328 13.81 -15.31 0.00
CA VAL A 328 15.21 -15.47 0.39
C VAL A 328 15.54 -14.49 1.49
N ASP A 329 15.70 -15.01 2.70
CA ASP A 329 16.20 -14.24 3.83
C ASP A 329 17.66 -13.84 3.55
N SER A 330 17.91 -12.54 3.43
CA SER A 330 19.22 -12.03 3.10
C SER A 330 20.29 -12.33 4.16
N GLU A 331 19.90 -12.62 5.41
CA GLU A 331 20.87 -13.04 6.45
C GLU A 331 21.41 -14.46 6.24
N LYS A 332 20.68 -15.30 5.50
CA LYS A 332 21.05 -16.68 5.21
C LYS A 332 21.76 -16.86 3.87
N LEU A 333 21.85 -15.78 3.08
CA LEU A 333 22.48 -15.82 1.76
C LEU A 333 23.98 -15.49 1.89
N GLU A 334 24.80 -16.51 1.68
CA GLU A 334 26.25 -16.45 1.75
C GLU A 334 26.88 -16.83 0.39
N PRO A 335 28.15 -16.49 0.11
CA PRO A 335 28.85 -16.89 -1.12
C PRO A 335 28.74 -18.39 -1.42
N SER A 336 28.80 -19.23 -0.38
CA SER A 336 28.71 -20.70 -0.47
C SER A 336 27.30 -21.22 -0.81
N THR A 337 26.24 -20.45 -0.50
CA THR A 337 24.84 -20.84 -0.68
C THR A 337 24.14 -20.14 -1.84
N ALA A 338 24.72 -19.06 -2.37
CA ALA A 338 24.10 -18.20 -3.38
C ALA A 338 23.68 -19.00 -4.62
N GLU A 339 24.56 -19.82 -5.20
CA GLU A 339 24.24 -20.61 -6.37
C GLU A 339 23.07 -21.57 -6.11
N SER A 340 23.12 -22.32 -5.00
CA SER A 340 22.07 -23.29 -4.67
C SER A 340 20.71 -22.65 -4.37
N MET A 341 20.73 -21.41 -3.86
CA MET A 341 19.50 -20.67 -3.54
C MET A 341 18.91 -19.93 -4.74
N LEU A 342 19.72 -19.52 -5.74
CA LEU A 342 19.31 -18.59 -6.78
C LEU A 342 19.24 -19.19 -8.19
N LYS A 343 19.96 -20.29 -8.49
CA LYS A 343 20.12 -20.86 -9.84
C LYS A 343 18.83 -21.24 -10.57
N ASP A 344 17.79 -21.62 -9.83
CA ASP A 344 16.50 -22.05 -10.40
C ASP A 344 15.51 -20.89 -10.57
N CYS A 345 15.93 -19.65 -10.26
CA CYS A 345 15.10 -18.47 -10.37
C CYS A 345 15.29 -17.79 -11.74
N ALA A 346 14.19 -17.39 -12.35
CA ALA A 346 14.18 -16.67 -13.63
C ALA A 346 14.67 -15.22 -13.50
N GLY A 347 14.67 -14.67 -12.29
CA GLY A 347 15.14 -13.34 -11.96
C GLY A 347 15.34 -13.16 -10.46
N ILE A 348 16.05 -12.12 -10.09
CA ILE A 348 16.38 -11.76 -8.71
C ILE A 348 15.89 -10.35 -8.44
N LEU A 349 15.02 -10.20 -7.45
CA LEU A 349 14.55 -8.93 -6.94
C LEU A 349 15.14 -8.70 -5.55
N VAL A 350 15.85 -7.58 -5.37
CA VAL A 350 16.35 -7.13 -4.08
C VAL A 350 15.52 -5.95 -3.60
N ALA A 351 14.76 -6.19 -2.54
CA ALA A 351 13.77 -5.25 -2.02
C ALA A 351 14.40 -4.10 -1.22
N GLY A 352 13.61 -3.05 -0.99
CA GLY A 352 13.92 -1.95 -0.08
C GLY A 352 14.07 -2.40 1.38
N GLY A 353 14.67 -1.55 2.20
CA GLY A 353 14.86 -1.79 3.64
C GLY A 353 15.81 -0.78 4.27
N PHE A 354 16.03 -0.89 5.59
CA PHE A 354 16.89 0.01 6.35
C PHE A 354 17.91 -0.77 7.21
N GLY A 355 19.04 -0.13 7.51
CA GLY A 355 20.07 -0.64 8.43
C GLY A 355 20.96 -1.74 7.86
N LEU A 356 21.93 -2.16 8.65
CA LEU A 356 23.02 -3.07 8.23
C LEU A 356 22.61 -4.54 8.10
N ARG A 357 21.56 -4.98 8.79
CA ARG A 357 21.13 -6.40 8.84
C ARG A 357 20.92 -6.95 7.42
N GLY A 358 21.49 -8.12 7.10
CA GLY A 358 21.30 -8.81 5.82
C GLY A 358 21.94 -8.18 4.58
N VAL A 359 22.71 -7.08 4.73
CA VAL A 359 23.34 -6.35 3.61
C VAL A 359 24.33 -7.21 2.83
N SER A 360 25.11 -8.06 3.52
CA SER A 360 26.07 -8.96 2.87
C SER A 360 25.39 -9.93 1.91
N GLY A 361 24.29 -10.54 2.32
CA GLY A 361 23.54 -11.43 1.46
C GLY A 361 22.85 -10.73 0.29
N MET A 362 22.37 -9.49 0.49
CA MET A 362 21.85 -8.69 -0.62
C MET A 362 22.94 -8.40 -1.66
N MET A 363 24.20 -8.13 -1.20
CA MET A 363 25.34 -7.97 -2.11
C MET A 363 25.65 -9.26 -2.87
N GLU A 364 25.62 -10.40 -2.22
CA GLU A 364 25.81 -11.69 -2.91
C GLU A 364 24.71 -11.96 -3.95
N ALA A 365 23.45 -11.57 -3.68
CA ALA A 365 22.38 -11.66 -4.66
C ALA A 365 22.63 -10.77 -5.89
N ALA A 366 23.05 -9.53 -5.69
CA ALA A 366 23.39 -8.59 -6.78
C ALA A 366 24.59 -9.09 -7.59
N LYS A 367 25.64 -9.57 -6.91
CA LYS A 367 26.81 -10.17 -7.54
C LYS A 367 26.47 -11.41 -8.37
N TYR A 368 25.66 -12.32 -7.82
CA TYR A 368 25.20 -13.50 -8.53
C TYR A 368 24.44 -13.11 -9.80
N ALA A 369 23.47 -12.19 -9.69
CA ALA A 369 22.71 -11.71 -10.85
C ALA A 369 23.64 -11.14 -11.93
N ARG A 370 24.56 -10.25 -11.54
CA ARG A 370 25.50 -9.58 -12.46
C ARG A 370 26.42 -10.58 -13.18
N THR A 371 26.97 -11.55 -12.46
CA THR A 371 27.96 -12.50 -13.00
C THR A 371 27.36 -13.64 -13.81
N THR A 372 26.09 -13.98 -13.56
CA THR A 372 25.36 -15.06 -14.26
C THR A 372 24.43 -14.55 -15.35
N ASN A 373 24.36 -13.23 -15.58
CA ASN A 373 23.43 -12.61 -16.50
C ASN A 373 21.94 -12.90 -16.19
N THR A 374 21.63 -13.13 -14.91
CA THR A 374 20.25 -13.37 -14.43
C THR A 374 19.54 -12.01 -14.25
N PRO A 375 18.33 -11.81 -14.78
CA PRO A 375 17.59 -10.56 -14.61
C PRO A 375 17.57 -10.07 -13.15
N TYR A 376 17.90 -8.79 -12.94
CA TYR A 376 18.01 -8.15 -11.64
C TYR A 376 17.15 -6.88 -11.57
N LEU A 377 16.37 -6.74 -10.52
CA LEU A 377 15.71 -5.49 -10.14
C LEU A 377 16.05 -5.16 -8.68
N GLY A 378 16.76 -4.06 -8.47
CA GLY A 378 17.08 -3.54 -7.13
C GLY A 378 16.24 -2.30 -6.83
N ILE A 379 15.46 -2.32 -5.75
CA ILE A 379 14.56 -1.22 -5.37
C ILE A 379 15.11 -0.54 -4.12
N CYS A 380 15.25 0.80 -4.14
CA CYS A 380 15.71 1.63 -3.04
C CYS A 380 17.04 1.11 -2.46
N LEU A 381 17.04 0.44 -1.31
CA LEU A 381 18.23 -0.22 -0.77
C LEU A 381 18.83 -1.22 -1.78
N GLY A 382 18.01 -1.92 -2.56
CA GLY A 382 18.48 -2.87 -3.57
C GLY A 382 19.34 -2.21 -4.65
N MET A 383 19.00 -1.00 -5.09
CA MET A 383 19.86 -0.21 -5.99
C MET A 383 21.17 0.17 -5.28
N GLN A 384 21.09 0.66 -4.05
CA GLN A 384 22.26 1.07 -3.28
C GLN A 384 23.25 -0.09 -3.09
N ILE A 385 22.71 -1.27 -2.80
CA ILE A 385 23.49 -2.53 -2.68
C ILE A 385 24.16 -2.89 -4.00
N ALA A 386 23.47 -2.75 -5.14
CA ALA A 386 24.07 -3.01 -6.45
C ALA A 386 25.23 -2.06 -6.77
N LEU A 387 25.11 -0.78 -6.40
CA LEU A 387 26.18 0.21 -6.55
C LEU A 387 27.40 -0.13 -5.66
N ILE A 388 27.18 -0.50 -4.41
CA ILE A 388 28.26 -0.91 -3.48
C ILE A 388 28.94 -2.20 -3.99
N GLU A 389 28.17 -3.18 -4.41
CA GLU A 389 28.72 -4.44 -4.97
C GLU A 389 29.58 -4.17 -6.19
N PHE A 390 29.08 -3.36 -7.13
CA PHE A 390 29.79 -3.00 -8.34
C PHE A 390 31.08 -2.24 -8.01
N ALA A 391 31.04 -1.28 -7.10
CA ALA A 391 32.22 -0.56 -6.64
C ALA A 391 33.28 -1.48 -6.01
N ARG A 392 32.87 -2.46 -5.21
CA ARG A 392 33.80 -3.44 -4.60
C ARG A 392 34.37 -4.42 -5.63
N SER A 393 33.51 -5.00 -6.44
CA SER A 393 33.89 -6.14 -7.30
C SER A 393 34.49 -5.70 -8.64
N VAL A 394 34.03 -4.57 -9.22
CA VAL A 394 34.46 -4.12 -10.55
C VAL A 394 35.48 -2.97 -10.45
N LEU A 395 35.24 -1.99 -9.57
CA LEU A 395 36.18 -0.88 -9.38
C LEU A 395 37.33 -1.23 -8.41
N GLY A 396 37.23 -2.33 -7.66
CA GLY A 396 38.25 -2.74 -6.68
C GLY A 396 38.27 -1.90 -5.42
N ILE A 397 37.23 -1.12 -5.13
CA ILE A 397 37.14 -0.25 -3.94
C ILE A 397 36.64 -1.11 -2.76
N LYS A 398 37.57 -1.78 -2.08
CA LYS A 398 37.24 -2.76 -1.01
C LYS A 398 36.38 -2.19 0.11
N ASP A 399 36.63 -0.90 0.47
CA ASP A 399 35.95 -0.20 1.57
C ASP A 399 34.67 0.56 1.11
N ALA A 400 34.24 0.39 -0.15
CA ALA A 400 33.00 0.97 -0.62
C ALA A 400 31.83 0.54 0.26
N SER A 401 31.05 1.49 0.79
CA SER A 401 29.97 1.23 1.72
C SER A 401 28.91 2.33 1.70
N SER A 402 27.94 2.22 2.58
CA SER A 402 26.95 3.25 2.88
C SER A 402 27.26 3.92 4.21
N ALA A 403 27.14 5.24 4.26
CA ALA A 403 27.19 5.99 5.52
C ALA A 403 26.04 5.64 6.49
N GLU A 404 25.02 4.93 6.02
CA GLU A 404 23.99 4.32 6.87
C GLU A 404 24.54 3.16 7.70
N PHE A 405 25.41 2.35 7.10
CA PHE A 405 25.95 1.14 7.71
C PHE A 405 27.18 1.44 8.57
N ASP A 406 28.02 2.36 8.11
CA ASP A 406 29.23 2.81 8.80
C ASP A 406 29.42 4.31 8.58
N LYS A 407 29.19 5.10 9.63
CA LYS A 407 29.38 6.57 9.61
C LYS A 407 30.82 6.98 9.41
N SER A 408 31.79 6.09 9.67
CA SER A 408 33.24 6.32 9.52
C SER A 408 33.79 5.80 8.18
N CYS A 409 32.93 5.31 7.30
CA CYS A 409 33.27 4.73 6.01
C CYS A 409 34.13 5.71 5.18
N SER A 410 35.32 5.25 4.74
CA SER A 410 36.25 6.05 3.95
C SER A 410 35.83 6.26 2.49
N GLU A 411 35.03 5.34 1.96
CA GLU A 411 34.52 5.33 0.57
C GLU A 411 32.97 5.24 0.56
N PRO A 412 32.28 6.35 0.93
CA PRO A 412 30.81 6.36 1.02
C PRO A 412 30.19 6.47 -0.36
N VAL A 413 30.03 5.35 -1.06
CA VAL A 413 29.31 5.26 -2.33
C VAL A 413 27.84 5.63 -2.16
N ILE A 414 27.31 5.40 -0.95
CA ILE A 414 25.98 5.85 -0.52
C ILE A 414 26.16 6.77 0.66
N TYR A 415 25.56 7.97 0.62
CA TYR A 415 25.77 9.02 1.61
C TYR A 415 24.44 9.62 2.11
N LEU A 416 24.50 10.30 3.25
CA LEU A 416 23.37 11.05 3.76
C LEU A 416 23.28 12.39 3.02
N ILE A 417 22.15 12.67 2.39
CA ILE A 417 21.92 13.97 1.76
C ILE A 417 21.62 15.04 2.82
N ASP A 418 22.39 16.12 2.82
CA ASP A 418 22.27 17.21 3.78
C ASP A 418 21.09 18.15 3.49
N SER A 419 20.70 18.28 2.23
CA SER A 419 19.56 19.10 1.83
C SER A 419 18.91 18.59 0.54
N PHE A 420 17.59 18.69 0.46
CA PHE A 420 16.81 18.33 -0.72
C PHE A 420 15.54 19.20 -0.80
N ILE A 421 14.91 19.24 -1.96
CA ILE A 421 13.60 19.86 -2.15
C ILE A 421 12.54 18.77 -1.93
N ASP A 422 11.57 19.00 -1.01
CA ASP A 422 10.51 18.05 -0.75
C ASP A 422 9.40 18.10 -1.82
N ALA A 423 8.44 17.18 -1.72
CA ALA A 423 7.33 17.09 -2.68
C ALA A 423 6.43 18.36 -2.72
N SER A 424 6.50 19.22 -1.71
CA SER A 424 5.81 20.53 -1.68
C SER A 424 6.62 21.66 -2.34
N GLY A 425 7.87 21.41 -2.72
CA GLY A 425 8.83 22.39 -3.23
C GLY A 425 9.60 23.13 -2.15
N ALA A 426 9.48 22.77 -0.87
CA ALA A 426 10.21 23.38 0.21
C ALA A 426 11.60 22.74 0.39
N LYS A 427 12.62 23.60 0.64
CA LYS A 427 13.97 23.11 0.91
C LYS A 427 14.07 22.56 2.34
N GLN A 428 14.34 21.27 2.44
CA GLN A 428 14.62 20.58 3.69
C GLN A 428 16.13 20.52 3.95
N ILE A 429 16.54 20.75 5.19
CA ILE A 429 17.94 20.64 5.62
C ILE A 429 17.98 19.58 6.72
N ARG A 430 18.90 18.63 6.59
CA ARG A 430 19.11 17.54 7.55
C ARG A 430 20.44 17.66 8.24
N THR A 431 20.45 17.19 9.47
CA THR A 431 21.66 16.98 10.27
C THR A 431 21.59 15.58 10.90
N HIS A 432 22.70 15.08 11.41
CA HIS A 432 22.76 13.79 12.10
C HIS A 432 21.90 13.71 13.38
N ILE A 433 21.40 14.85 13.86
CA ILE A 433 20.51 14.96 15.04
C ILE A 433 19.06 15.26 14.68
N SER A 434 18.73 15.33 13.38
CA SER A 434 17.36 15.54 12.94
C SER A 434 16.46 14.37 13.40
N PRO A 435 15.19 14.63 13.77
CA PRO A 435 14.22 13.58 14.14
C PRO A 435 14.10 12.52 13.05
N LEU A 436 13.74 11.30 13.43
CA LEU A 436 13.57 10.21 12.47
C LEU A 436 12.25 10.32 11.68
N GLY A 437 11.16 10.76 12.28
CA GLY A 437 9.87 10.95 11.63
C GLY A 437 9.84 12.16 10.71
N GLY A 438 9.22 12.02 9.53
CA GLY A 438 8.99 13.12 8.60
C GLY A 438 10.23 13.76 7.97
N THR A 439 11.39 13.12 8.03
CA THR A 439 12.67 13.68 7.53
C THR A 439 13.28 12.89 6.38
N MET A 440 12.56 11.91 5.82
CA MET A 440 12.95 11.21 4.59
C MET A 440 12.60 12.03 3.35
N ARG A 441 13.17 11.68 2.22
CA ARG A 441 12.67 12.11 0.92
C ARG A 441 11.43 11.26 0.63
N LEU A 442 10.25 11.89 0.69
CA LEU A 442 8.95 11.25 0.67
C LEU A 442 8.09 11.80 -0.47
N GLY A 443 7.35 10.92 -1.13
CA GLY A 443 6.39 11.30 -2.16
C GLY A 443 6.91 11.22 -3.57
N GLY A 444 6.17 11.81 -4.50
CA GLY A 444 6.42 11.74 -5.93
C GLY A 444 7.44 12.77 -6.40
N TYR A 445 8.54 12.31 -7.01
CA TYR A 445 9.55 13.16 -7.63
C TYR A 445 9.69 12.86 -9.11
N GLU A 446 10.03 13.88 -9.87
CA GLU A 446 10.38 13.74 -11.28
C GLU A 446 11.76 13.09 -11.43
N CYS A 447 11.88 12.15 -12.36
CA CYS A 447 13.13 11.51 -12.72
C CYS A 447 13.35 11.66 -14.22
N HIS A 448 14.45 12.30 -14.62
CA HIS A 448 14.89 12.42 -15.99
C HIS A 448 15.58 11.14 -16.46
N CYS A 449 14.97 10.44 -17.39
CA CYS A 449 15.51 9.20 -17.95
C CYS A 449 16.55 9.49 -19.03
N ALA A 450 17.70 8.84 -18.96
CA ALA A 450 18.70 8.90 -20.01
C ALA A 450 18.14 8.32 -21.32
N PRO A 451 18.24 9.00 -22.47
CA PRO A 451 17.70 8.52 -23.74
C PRO A 451 18.24 7.13 -24.11
N GLY A 452 17.32 6.23 -24.53
CA GLY A 452 17.64 4.87 -24.94
C GLY A 452 18.15 3.95 -23.84
N SER A 453 18.11 4.38 -22.55
CA SER A 453 18.40 3.53 -21.39
C SER A 453 17.36 2.43 -21.24
N LEU A 454 17.68 1.40 -20.43
CA LEU A 454 16.75 0.35 -20.05
C LEU A 454 15.55 0.95 -19.31
N LEU A 455 15.80 1.89 -18.37
CA LEU A 455 14.75 2.62 -17.67
C LEU A 455 13.80 3.30 -18.67
N SER A 456 14.33 4.16 -19.58
CA SER A 456 13.51 4.84 -20.59
C SER A 456 12.71 3.84 -21.46
N LYS A 457 13.33 2.74 -21.87
CA LYS A 457 12.64 1.68 -22.64
C LYS A 457 11.49 1.03 -21.85
N CYS A 458 11.66 0.76 -20.56
CA CYS A 458 10.58 0.25 -19.72
C CYS A 458 9.38 1.20 -19.73
N TYR A 459 9.62 2.52 -19.65
CA TYR A 459 8.59 3.57 -19.66
C TYR A 459 8.23 4.05 -21.07
N GLY A 460 8.33 3.16 -22.07
CA GLY A 460 7.87 3.43 -23.45
C GLY A 460 8.66 4.51 -24.18
N GLY A 461 9.90 4.77 -23.79
CA GLY A 461 10.77 5.81 -24.36
C GLY A 461 10.63 7.17 -23.70
N ALA A 462 9.96 7.27 -22.55
CA ALA A 462 9.81 8.52 -21.82
C ALA A 462 11.16 9.09 -21.38
N ASN A 463 11.28 10.43 -21.46
CA ASN A 463 12.45 11.17 -20.97
C ASN A 463 12.23 11.70 -19.56
N LEU A 464 10.99 11.75 -19.09
CA LEU A 464 10.59 12.20 -17.77
C LEU A 464 9.53 11.27 -17.22
N ILE A 465 9.73 10.78 -16.00
CA ILE A 465 8.79 9.96 -15.25
C ILE A 465 8.60 10.54 -13.86
N LYS A 466 7.54 10.16 -13.17
CA LYS A 466 7.30 10.55 -11.78
C LYS A 466 7.06 9.31 -10.94
N GLU A 467 7.89 9.12 -9.90
CA GLU A 467 7.84 7.96 -9.03
C GLU A 467 7.97 8.35 -7.56
N ARG A 468 7.52 7.49 -6.64
CA ARG A 468 7.48 7.77 -5.21
C ARG A 468 8.73 7.29 -4.51
N HIS A 469 9.18 8.07 -3.52
CA HIS A 469 10.38 7.84 -2.73
C HIS A 469 10.06 7.67 -1.24
N ARG A 470 10.91 6.89 -0.56
CA ARG A 470 10.91 6.71 0.89
C ARG A 470 12.31 6.33 1.38
N HIS A 471 13.22 7.29 1.44
CA HIS A 471 14.62 7.04 1.85
C HIS A 471 15.32 8.30 2.36
N ARG A 472 16.51 8.11 2.98
CA ARG A 472 17.37 9.18 3.51
C ARG A 472 18.72 9.24 2.84
N TYR A 473 19.20 8.08 2.38
CA TYR A 473 20.52 7.92 1.80
C TYR A 473 20.41 7.83 0.29
N GLU A 474 21.39 8.40 -0.38
CA GLU A 474 21.44 8.55 -1.83
C GLU A 474 22.76 8.01 -2.40
N ALA A 475 22.75 7.64 -3.66
CA ALA A 475 23.98 7.35 -4.38
C ALA A 475 24.84 8.60 -4.48
N ASN A 476 26.13 8.50 -4.11
CA ASN A 476 27.04 9.63 -4.08
C ASN A 476 27.50 10.02 -5.50
N PRO A 477 27.17 11.23 -5.98
CA PRO A 477 27.52 11.68 -7.33
C PRO A 477 29.04 11.71 -7.61
N LEU A 478 29.87 11.75 -6.58
CA LEU A 478 31.34 11.71 -6.73
C LEU A 478 31.85 10.39 -7.34
N TYR A 479 31.08 9.33 -7.25
CA TYR A 479 31.44 8.03 -7.83
C TYR A 479 30.90 7.83 -9.25
N ARG A 480 30.08 8.74 -9.76
CA ARG A 480 29.40 8.62 -11.05
C ARG A 480 30.37 8.30 -12.19
N GLU A 481 31.36 9.15 -12.41
CA GLU A 481 32.31 8.98 -13.50
C GLU A 481 33.08 7.65 -13.42
N ARG A 482 33.45 7.23 -12.21
CA ARG A 482 34.11 5.93 -11.97
C ARG A 482 33.20 4.75 -12.31
N LEU A 483 31.94 4.83 -11.94
CA LEU A 483 30.94 3.79 -12.24
C LEU A 483 30.67 3.70 -13.74
N GLU A 484 30.48 4.85 -14.41
CA GLU A 484 30.21 4.91 -15.86
C GLU A 484 31.40 4.43 -16.69
N ASN A 485 32.61 4.81 -16.34
CA ASN A 485 33.84 4.35 -17.01
C ASN A 485 34.07 2.83 -16.87
N ALA A 486 33.47 2.20 -15.88
CA ALA A 486 33.56 0.75 -15.64
C ALA A 486 32.39 -0.04 -16.24
N GLY A 487 31.45 0.62 -16.94
CA GLY A 487 30.36 -0.05 -17.67
C GLY A 487 28.99 -0.02 -16.99
N MET A 488 28.85 0.67 -15.85
CA MET A 488 27.53 1.00 -15.31
C MET A 488 27.03 2.29 -15.96
N LYS A 489 25.75 2.37 -16.28
CA LYS A 489 25.13 3.57 -16.82
C LYS A 489 24.18 4.17 -15.78
N ILE A 490 24.31 5.47 -15.52
CA ILE A 490 23.30 6.22 -14.78
C ILE A 490 22.14 6.50 -15.75
N SER A 491 21.00 5.90 -15.46
CA SER A 491 19.84 5.91 -16.34
C SER A 491 18.69 6.79 -15.90
N GLY A 492 18.73 7.28 -14.65
CA GLY A 492 17.74 8.21 -14.11
C GLY A 492 18.36 9.22 -13.16
N GLU A 493 17.91 10.47 -13.22
CA GLU A 493 18.40 11.58 -12.41
C GLU A 493 17.28 12.54 -11.99
N SER A 494 17.42 13.13 -10.79
CA SER A 494 16.56 14.19 -10.27
C SER A 494 17.41 15.18 -9.48
N ASP A 495 17.44 16.47 -9.85
CA ASP A 495 18.18 17.54 -9.17
C ASP A 495 19.66 17.18 -8.85
N GLY A 496 20.32 16.46 -9.76
CA GLY A 496 21.70 16.00 -9.61
C GLY A 496 21.88 14.74 -8.76
N LEU A 497 20.78 14.14 -8.28
CA LEU A 497 20.77 12.87 -7.57
C LEU A 497 20.59 11.70 -8.54
N ILE A 498 21.25 10.59 -8.24
CA ILE A 498 21.15 9.35 -9.04
C ILE A 498 19.89 8.58 -8.64
N GLU A 499 18.93 8.50 -9.54
CA GLU A 499 17.64 7.84 -9.33
C GLU A 499 17.60 6.41 -9.87
N ALA A 500 18.43 6.13 -10.88
CA ALA A 500 18.51 4.79 -11.46
C ALA A 500 19.88 4.51 -12.07
N ALA A 501 20.28 3.25 -11.99
CA ALA A 501 21.53 2.74 -12.58
C ALA A 501 21.28 1.38 -13.25
N GLU A 502 21.95 1.14 -14.37
CA GLU A 502 21.80 -0.08 -15.16
C GLU A 502 23.16 -0.59 -15.68
N ILE A 503 23.22 -1.87 -16.03
CA ILE A 503 24.36 -2.46 -16.76
C ILE A 503 23.86 -2.76 -18.18
N PRO A 504 24.23 -1.96 -19.21
CA PRO A 504 23.68 -2.08 -20.56
C PRO A 504 23.95 -3.43 -21.23
N GLU A 505 25.10 -4.04 -20.97
CA GLU A 505 25.50 -5.34 -21.54
C GLU A 505 24.81 -6.54 -20.88
N HIS A 506 24.06 -6.30 -19.78
CA HIS A 506 23.34 -7.34 -19.08
C HIS A 506 21.94 -7.52 -19.66
N LYS A 507 21.41 -8.76 -19.64
CA LYS A 507 20.05 -9.07 -20.12
C LYS A 507 18.97 -8.13 -19.55
N PHE A 508 19.02 -7.89 -18.24
CA PHE A 508 18.23 -6.90 -17.51
C PHE A 508 18.88 -6.68 -16.14
N PHE A 509 19.54 -5.57 -15.95
CA PHE A 509 20.08 -5.18 -14.64
C PHE A 509 19.72 -3.73 -14.37
N LEU A 510 18.73 -3.52 -13.51
CA LEU A 510 18.19 -2.20 -13.20
C LEU A 510 18.11 -2.03 -11.68
N GLY A 511 18.73 -0.98 -11.19
CA GLY A 511 18.53 -0.46 -9.84
C GLY A 511 17.76 0.86 -9.90
N VAL A 512 16.76 1.05 -9.05
CA VAL A 512 15.98 2.28 -8.92
C VAL A 512 15.93 2.73 -7.47
N GLN A 513 16.13 4.04 -7.22
CA GLN A 513 16.09 4.60 -5.87
C GLN A 513 14.64 4.79 -5.37
N PHE A 514 13.74 5.03 -6.27
CA PHE A 514 12.31 5.12 -6.02
C PHE A 514 11.66 3.75 -5.80
N HIS A 515 10.39 3.78 -5.39
CA HIS A 515 9.56 2.62 -5.10
C HIS A 515 8.48 2.42 -6.19
N PRO A 516 8.79 1.71 -7.29
CA PRO A 516 7.85 1.50 -8.40
C PRO A 516 6.60 0.71 -8.00
N GLU A 517 6.67 -0.03 -6.89
CA GLU A 517 5.53 -0.78 -6.35
C GLU A 517 4.38 0.10 -5.88
N PHE A 518 4.65 1.35 -5.43
CA PHE A 518 3.61 2.24 -4.93
C PHE A 518 2.71 2.81 -6.04
N THR A 519 3.19 2.86 -7.27
CA THR A 519 2.42 3.35 -8.42
C THR A 519 1.81 2.24 -9.27
N SER A 520 2.10 0.96 -8.95
CA SER A 520 1.61 -0.19 -9.72
C SER A 520 0.15 -0.50 -9.44
N ARG A 521 -0.62 -0.77 -10.50
CA ARG A 521 -2.05 -1.12 -10.44
C ARG A 521 -2.36 -2.32 -11.34
N LEU A 522 -3.49 -3.00 -11.08
CA LEU A 522 -3.87 -4.18 -11.87
C LEU A 522 -4.05 -3.83 -13.36
N LYS A 523 -4.68 -2.68 -13.65
CA LYS A 523 -4.88 -2.20 -15.03
C LYS A 523 -3.63 -1.53 -15.63
N GLU A 524 -2.78 -0.98 -14.78
CA GLU A 524 -1.57 -0.23 -15.15
C GLU A 524 -0.39 -0.71 -14.29
N PRO A 525 0.21 -1.87 -14.60
CA PRO A 525 1.39 -2.34 -13.90
C PRO A 525 2.55 -1.35 -14.06
N ASN A 526 3.28 -1.10 -12.97
CA ASN A 526 4.44 -0.21 -13.07
C ASN A 526 5.43 -0.71 -14.13
N PRO A 527 5.88 0.17 -15.05
CA PRO A 527 6.68 -0.21 -16.20
C PRO A 527 8.04 -0.83 -15.89
N ALA A 528 8.71 -0.43 -14.80
CA ALA A 528 10.00 -1.02 -14.40
C ALA A 528 9.81 -2.48 -13.95
N ILE A 529 8.79 -2.75 -13.13
CA ILE A 529 8.46 -4.11 -12.66
C ILE A 529 7.96 -4.98 -13.83
N LEU A 530 7.14 -4.41 -14.72
CA LEU A 530 6.68 -5.11 -15.92
C LEU A 530 7.85 -5.47 -16.85
N GLY A 531 8.80 -4.55 -17.03
CA GLY A 531 10.03 -4.78 -17.80
C GLY A 531 10.86 -5.93 -17.22
N PHE A 532 11.01 -5.95 -15.90
CA PHE A 532 11.70 -7.04 -15.19
C PHE A 532 11.01 -8.39 -15.41
N ILE A 533 9.70 -8.47 -15.23
CA ILE A 533 8.96 -9.74 -15.43
C ILE A 533 9.03 -10.19 -16.90
N LYS A 534 8.92 -9.28 -17.89
CA LYS A 534 9.11 -9.60 -19.31
C LYS A 534 10.50 -10.18 -19.57
N ALA A 535 11.56 -9.62 -18.97
CA ALA A 535 12.91 -10.14 -19.08
C ALA A 535 13.08 -11.52 -18.44
N CYS A 536 12.38 -11.80 -17.33
CA CYS A 536 12.35 -13.12 -16.67
C CYS A 536 11.61 -14.17 -17.53
N CYS A 537 10.57 -13.78 -18.26
CA CYS A 537 9.82 -14.68 -19.15
C CYS A 537 10.57 -14.99 -20.46
N ALA A 538 11.43 -14.11 -20.93
CA ALA A 538 12.23 -14.32 -22.14
C ALA A 538 13.38 -15.31 -21.85
N ARG A 539 13.16 -16.59 -22.16
CA ARG A 539 14.18 -17.66 -22.04
C ARG A 539 15.13 -17.66 -23.22
#